data_aabf0624aaeea90938b28714c9a6c21f
#
_entry.id   aabf0624aaeea90938b28714c9a6c21f
#
_cell.length_a   1.000
_cell.length_b   1.000
_cell.length_c   1.000
_cell.angle_alpha   90.00
_cell.angle_beta   90.00
_cell.angle_gamma   90.00
#
_symmetry.space_group_name_H-M   'P 1'
#
loop_
_entity.id
_entity.type
_entity.pdbx_description
1 polymer ?
#
loop_
_entity_poly.entity_id
_entity_poly.type
_entity_poly.pdbx_seq_one_letter_code
_entity_poly.pdbx_strand_id
1 'polypeptide(L)'
;WMTRYQGVMKVCNYRVGQADSDNTFASMQDNGSHIISFNISLVSVEEREIGVEQISNEMRDDLKLYPELDEGQVTTGGGGGMGGQSTADFEIYGYDFDVTDRIASELQRELAKIEGVREVNVSRDDYQPEYQVEFDRDKLALHGLNLSTAATYLRNRVNGALATYYREDGDEYDVKVRYAPEFRTSIDDLENILIYTPQGKGVRIKDLGKVVERENPPTIERKDRERIVTVSAVISEVPLGDVVTAGEAIIDQMEIPAGYSVQIAGSYEDQQESFADLATLGVLIIILVFIVMAAQFESMTYPFIIMFSIPFAFSGILMALFFTGTTLNVMSMLGGIMLIGIVVKNGIVLIDY
;
A
#
# COMPACT_ATOMS: atom_id res chain seq x y z
N TRP A 1 4.11 19.76 14.98
CA TRP A 1 5.27 18.94 14.60
C TRP A 1 6.46 19.78 14.16
N MET A 2 6.32 20.71 13.23
CA MET A 2 7.43 21.58 12.80
C MET A 2 8.20 22.23 13.93
N THR A 3 7.51 22.67 15.00
CA THR A 3 8.15 23.30 16.17
C THR A 3 8.81 22.28 17.08
N ARG A 4 8.19 21.10 17.27
CA ARG A 4 8.71 20.01 18.13
C ARG A 4 9.98 19.39 17.55
N TYR A 5 10.02 19.19 16.24
CA TYR A 5 11.13 18.54 15.53
C TYR A 5 11.99 19.52 14.74
N GLN A 6 12.09 20.79 15.22
CA GLN A 6 12.94 21.80 14.61
C GLN A 6 14.41 21.35 14.66
N GLY A 7 15.04 21.26 13.47
CA GLY A 7 16.41 20.75 13.33
C GLY A 7 16.51 19.25 12.99
N VAL A 8 15.44 18.48 13.15
CA VAL A 8 15.35 17.06 12.72
C VAL A 8 14.62 16.94 11.38
N MET A 9 13.61 17.78 11.15
CA MET A 9 12.92 17.88 9.87
C MET A 9 13.69 18.79 8.92
N LYS A 10 14.06 18.26 7.75
CA LYS A 10 14.71 19.01 6.67
C LYS A 10 13.68 19.72 5.80
N VAL A 11 12.64 19.01 5.38
CA VAL A 11 11.56 19.52 4.53
C VAL A 11 10.25 18.89 4.97
N CYS A 12 9.19 19.68 5.02
CA CYS A 12 7.83 19.21 5.22
C CYS A 12 6.96 19.76 4.10
N ASN A 13 6.51 18.89 3.20
CA ASN A 13 5.52 19.22 2.19
C ASN A 13 4.18 18.68 2.64
N TYR A 14 3.12 19.45 2.43
CA TYR A 14 1.77 18.97 2.69
C TYR A 14 0.89 19.21 1.48
N ARG A 15 -0.09 18.36 1.31
CA ARG A 15 -1.11 18.46 0.30
C ARG A 15 -2.47 18.26 0.97
N VAL A 16 -3.42 19.11 0.61
CA VAL A 16 -4.79 19.07 1.10
C VAL A 16 -5.72 19.01 -0.09
N GLY A 17 -6.61 18.03 -0.10
CA GLY A 17 -7.64 17.91 -1.12
C GLY A 17 -7.22 17.11 -2.35
N GLN A 18 -7.92 17.36 -3.44
CA GLN A 18 -7.78 16.63 -4.69
C GLN A 18 -6.64 17.20 -5.55
N ALA A 19 -5.79 16.35 -6.09
CA ALA A 19 -4.78 16.75 -7.07
C ALA A 19 -5.45 17.17 -8.39
N ASP A 20 -4.79 18.08 -9.12
CA ASP A 20 -5.25 18.47 -10.45
C ASP A 20 -5.30 17.27 -11.42
N SER A 21 -6.35 17.19 -12.22
CA SER A 21 -6.59 16.10 -13.19
C SER A 21 -5.48 15.94 -14.23
N ASP A 22 -4.66 16.95 -14.42
CA ASP A 22 -3.57 16.98 -15.39
C ASP A 22 -2.26 16.41 -14.82
N ASN A 23 -2.23 16.09 -13.52
CA ASN A 23 -1.09 15.45 -12.90
C ASN A 23 -1.14 13.93 -13.13
N THR A 24 -0.25 13.43 -13.97
CA THR A 24 -0.14 11.99 -14.31
C THR A 24 0.11 11.10 -13.09
N PHE A 25 0.70 11.65 -12.02
CA PHE A 25 0.94 10.94 -10.76
C PHE A 25 -0.22 11.02 -9.76
N ALA A 26 -1.25 11.81 -10.07
CA ALA A 26 -2.42 11.95 -9.20
C ALA A 26 -3.20 10.64 -9.02
N SER A 27 -3.20 9.78 -10.05
CA SER A 27 -3.85 8.47 -10.02
C SER A 27 -3.10 7.41 -9.21
N MET A 28 -1.84 7.68 -8.84
CA MET A 28 -1.00 6.78 -8.03
C MET A 28 -0.98 7.15 -6.55
N GLN A 29 -1.72 8.16 -6.16
CA GLN A 29 -1.78 8.67 -4.79
C GLN A 29 -3.23 8.85 -4.39
N ASP A 30 -3.50 8.64 -3.11
CA ASP A 30 -4.82 8.86 -2.55
C ASP A 30 -5.27 10.29 -2.80
N ASN A 31 -6.41 10.43 -3.44
CA ASN A 31 -6.99 11.70 -3.84
C ASN A 31 -8.43 11.82 -3.34
N GLY A 32 -8.68 12.87 -2.58
CA GLY A 32 -10.02 13.17 -2.09
C GLY A 32 -10.05 14.53 -1.41
N SER A 33 -11.19 15.20 -1.43
CA SER A 33 -11.36 16.50 -0.77
C SER A 33 -11.17 16.44 0.76
N HIS A 34 -11.26 15.25 1.34
CA HIS A 34 -11.12 14.92 2.76
C HIS A 34 -9.70 14.44 3.12
N ILE A 35 -8.81 14.24 2.14
CA ILE A 35 -7.46 13.70 2.36
C ILE A 35 -6.45 14.82 2.59
N ILE A 36 -5.62 14.63 3.63
CA ILE A 36 -4.47 15.48 3.93
C ILE A 36 -3.23 14.59 3.95
N SER A 37 -2.28 14.86 3.08
CA SER A 37 -1.02 14.12 3.00
C SER A 37 0.15 15.00 3.42
N PHE A 38 1.01 14.48 4.31
CA PHE A 38 2.27 15.11 4.70
C PHE A 38 3.43 14.25 4.21
N ASN A 39 4.37 14.88 3.52
CA ASN A 39 5.63 14.25 3.13
C ASN A 39 6.78 14.95 3.87
N ILE A 40 7.36 14.24 4.84
CA ILE A 40 8.36 14.78 5.76
C ILE A 40 9.69 14.13 5.47
N SER A 41 10.67 14.94 5.05
CA SER A 41 12.05 14.51 4.92
C SER A 41 12.83 14.89 6.17
N LEU A 42 13.51 13.90 6.76
CA LEU A 42 14.36 14.09 7.94
C LEU A 42 15.81 14.35 7.52
N VAL A 43 16.60 14.93 8.41
CA VAL A 43 18.04 15.00 8.28
C VAL A 43 18.67 13.61 8.35
N SER A 44 19.94 13.47 7.94
CA SER A 44 20.62 12.17 7.95
C SER A 44 20.66 11.55 9.35
N VAL A 45 20.79 10.22 9.41
CA VAL A 45 20.83 9.48 10.70
C VAL A 45 21.99 9.96 11.58
N GLU A 46 23.08 10.40 10.99
CA GLU A 46 24.28 10.89 11.67
C GLU A 46 24.08 12.27 12.32
N GLU A 47 23.08 13.03 11.85
CA GLU A 47 22.77 14.39 12.33
C GLU A 47 21.61 14.45 13.35
N ARG A 48 21.01 13.30 13.67
CA ARG A 48 19.87 13.22 14.59
C ARG A 48 20.08 12.16 15.68
N GLU A 49 19.65 12.47 16.89
CA GLU A 49 19.68 11.55 18.03
C GLU A 49 18.42 10.66 18.07
N ILE A 50 17.34 11.08 17.44
CA ILE A 50 16.02 10.41 17.49
C ILE A 50 15.85 9.54 16.26
N GLY A 51 15.48 8.26 16.46
CA GLY A 51 15.17 7.30 15.41
C GLY A 51 13.88 7.67 14.64
N VAL A 52 13.80 7.28 13.35
CA VAL A 52 12.59 7.51 12.53
C VAL A 52 11.38 6.79 13.12
N GLU A 53 11.59 5.65 13.71
CA GLU A 53 10.57 4.82 14.33
C GLU A 53 9.95 5.50 15.57
N GLN A 54 10.79 6.10 16.41
CA GLN A 54 10.31 6.88 17.55
C GLN A 54 9.49 8.09 17.09
N ILE A 55 9.98 8.84 16.08
CA ILE A 55 9.26 10.00 15.53
C ILE A 55 7.90 9.56 14.96
N SER A 56 7.86 8.46 14.22
CA SER A 56 6.61 7.96 13.64
C SER A 56 5.61 7.51 14.70
N ASN A 57 6.07 6.88 15.78
CA ASN A 57 5.22 6.47 16.90
C ASN A 57 4.64 7.69 17.62
N GLU A 58 5.46 8.70 17.90
CA GLU A 58 5.01 9.95 18.52
C GLU A 58 3.99 10.68 17.61
N MET A 59 4.19 10.65 16.28
CA MET A 59 3.23 11.24 15.34
C MET A 59 1.90 10.48 15.31
N ARG A 60 1.91 9.14 15.38
CA ARG A 60 0.69 8.34 15.49
C ARG A 60 -0.10 8.66 16.75
N ASP A 61 0.59 8.79 17.87
CA ASP A 61 -0.06 9.15 19.12
C ASP A 61 -0.62 10.57 19.12
N ASP A 62 0.07 11.50 18.45
CA ASP A 62 -0.44 12.85 18.24
C ASP A 62 -1.70 12.85 17.35
N LEU A 63 -1.76 12.03 16.29
CA LEU A 63 -2.93 11.93 15.40
C LEU A 63 -4.18 11.44 16.14
N LYS A 64 -4.04 10.50 17.09
CA LYS A 64 -5.13 10.02 17.92
C LYS A 64 -5.79 11.08 18.80
N LEU A 65 -5.11 12.22 19.02
CA LEU A 65 -5.65 13.34 19.81
C LEU A 65 -6.65 14.21 19.02
N TYR A 66 -6.77 14.01 17.71
CA TYR A 66 -7.66 14.76 16.84
C TYR A 66 -8.89 13.93 16.46
N PRO A 67 -10.02 14.07 17.16
CA PRO A 67 -11.23 13.30 16.89
C PRO A 67 -11.91 13.65 15.55
N GLU A 68 -11.44 14.69 14.87
CA GLU A 68 -11.89 15.10 13.54
C GLU A 68 -11.26 14.24 12.42
N LEU A 69 -10.23 13.45 12.74
CA LEU A 69 -9.60 12.53 11.81
C LEU A 69 -10.21 11.14 12.00
N ASP A 70 -10.87 10.64 10.97
CA ASP A 70 -11.43 9.28 10.96
C ASP A 70 -10.30 8.26 10.93
N GLU A 71 -9.28 8.51 10.10
CA GLU A 71 -8.11 7.65 9.98
C GLU A 71 -6.82 8.49 9.87
N GLY A 72 -5.76 8.03 10.51
CA GLY A 72 -4.45 8.67 10.46
C GLY A 72 -3.35 7.65 10.27
N GLN A 73 -2.80 7.56 9.07
CA GLN A 73 -1.72 6.63 8.72
C GLN A 73 -0.36 7.33 8.73
N VAL A 74 0.63 6.72 9.39
CA VAL A 74 2.03 7.18 9.36
C VAL A 74 2.91 6.09 8.77
N THR A 75 3.39 6.30 7.56
CA THR A 75 4.30 5.39 6.88
C THR A 75 5.75 5.89 6.98
N THR A 76 6.68 4.99 7.27
CA THR A 76 8.11 5.27 7.26
C THR A 76 8.75 4.57 6.08
N GLY A 77 9.44 5.32 5.23
CA GLY A 77 10.12 4.76 4.07
C GLY A 77 10.33 5.83 3.03
N GLY A 78 11.54 6.26 2.82
CA GLY A 78 11.90 7.18 1.75
C GLY A 78 12.19 6.43 0.46
N GLY A 79 11.55 6.83 -0.61
CA GLY A 79 11.79 6.52 -1.99
C GLY A 79 12.89 5.50 -2.34
N GLY A 80 12.52 4.23 -2.56
CA GLY A 80 13.36 3.28 -3.29
C GLY A 80 14.40 2.49 -2.49
N GLY A 81 14.38 2.50 -1.16
CA GLY A 81 15.32 1.74 -0.32
C GLY A 81 14.63 0.62 0.46
N MET A 82 15.32 -0.50 0.64
CA MET A 82 14.91 -1.73 1.34
C MET A 82 14.60 -1.57 2.85
N GLY A 83 14.03 -0.46 3.28
CA GLY A 83 13.74 -0.09 4.66
C GLY A 83 12.29 0.36 4.87
N GLY A 84 11.34 -0.24 4.16
CA GLY A 84 9.92 -0.07 4.43
C GLY A 84 9.54 -0.65 5.80
N GLN A 85 8.51 -0.09 6.39
CA GLN A 85 7.91 -0.61 7.61
C GLN A 85 7.45 -2.05 7.37
N SER A 86 7.77 -2.97 8.29
CA SER A 86 7.31 -4.35 8.17
C SER A 86 5.80 -4.39 8.39
N THR A 87 5.06 -4.89 7.40
CA THR A 87 3.63 -5.13 7.49
C THR A 87 3.34 -6.61 7.34
N ALA A 88 2.36 -7.10 8.12
CA ALA A 88 1.72 -8.38 7.86
C ALA A 88 0.42 -8.09 7.10
N ASP A 89 0.38 -8.50 5.84
CA ASP A 89 -0.73 -8.23 4.95
C ASP A 89 -1.60 -9.47 4.80
N PHE A 90 -2.91 -9.28 4.95
CA PHE A 90 -3.93 -10.33 4.82
C PHE A 90 -4.89 -9.93 3.71
N GLU A 91 -4.89 -10.66 2.61
CA GLU A 91 -5.75 -10.44 1.47
C GLU A 91 -7.04 -11.24 1.59
N ILE A 92 -8.17 -10.56 1.58
CA ILE A 92 -9.50 -11.13 1.63
C ILE A 92 -10.05 -11.18 0.21
N TYR A 93 -10.30 -12.36 -0.30
CA TYR A 93 -10.85 -12.59 -1.64
C TYR A 93 -12.35 -12.77 -1.57
N GLY A 94 -13.10 -12.05 -2.41
CA GLY A 94 -14.56 -12.19 -2.47
C GLY A 94 -15.23 -11.16 -3.35
N TYR A 95 -16.48 -11.42 -3.73
CA TYR A 95 -17.22 -10.58 -4.69
C TYR A 95 -18.19 -9.59 -4.02
N ASP A 96 -18.74 -9.95 -2.88
CA ASP A 96 -19.71 -9.14 -2.16
C ASP A 96 -18.99 -8.20 -1.20
N PHE A 97 -19.28 -6.92 -1.29
CA PHE A 97 -18.59 -5.90 -0.50
C PHE A 97 -18.99 -6.00 0.99
N ASP A 98 -20.27 -6.19 1.29
CA ASP A 98 -20.75 -6.23 2.67
C ASP A 98 -20.12 -7.40 3.45
N VAL A 99 -19.90 -8.53 2.77
CA VAL A 99 -19.27 -9.71 3.37
C VAL A 99 -17.78 -9.49 3.57
N THR A 100 -17.08 -8.96 2.55
CA THR A 100 -15.64 -8.70 2.66
C THR A 100 -15.32 -7.62 3.69
N ASP A 101 -16.16 -6.58 3.81
CA ASP A 101 -15.98 -5.50 4.78
C ASP A 101 -16.24 -5.99 6.21
N ARG A 102 -17.19 -6.91 6.40
CA ARG A 102 -17.39 -7.57 7.69
C ARG A 102 -16.20 -8.40 8.11
N ILE A 103 -15.64 -9.23 7.19
CA ILE A 103 -14.46 -10.04 7.45
C ILE A 103 -13.26 -9.12 7.74
N ALA A 104 -13.05 -8.05 6.96
CA ALA A 104 -11.97 -7.10 7.14
C ALA A 104 -12.07 -6.39 8.50
N SER A 105 -13.25 -5.90 8.89
CA SER A 105 -13.47 -5.23 10.17
C SER A 105 -13.30 -6.16 11.37
N GLU A 106 -13.67 -7.44 11.24
CA GLU A 106 -13.46 -8.44 12.28
C GLU A 106 -11.95 -8.75 12.42
N LEU A 107 -11.28 -8.99 11.30
CA LEU A 107 -9.84 -9.25 11.25
C LEU A 107 -9.05 -8.04 11.79
N GLN A 108 -9.39 -6.82 11.39
CA GLN A 108 -8.78 -5.59 11.88
C GLN A 108 -8.86 -5.49 13.43
N ARG A 109 -10.02 -5.77 14.01
CA ARG A 109 -10.23 -5.72 15.46
C ARG A 109 -9.43 -6.78 16.22
N GLU A 110 -9.30 -7.97 15.65
CA GLU A 110 -8.55 -9.06 16.29
C GLU A 110 -7.04 -8.86 16.14
N LEU A 111 -6.55 -8.45 14.96
CA LEU A 111 -5.14 -8.13 14.74
C LEU A 111 -4.65 -6.98 15.61
N ALA A 112 -5.50 -5.96 15.84
CA ALA A 112 -5.15 -4.83 16.71
C ALA A 112 -4.90 -5.21 18.18
N LYS A 113 -5.30 -6.43 18.61
CA LYS A 113 -5.04 -6.94 19.98
C LYS A 113 -3.70 -7.64 20.10
N ILE A 114 -3.04 -7.96 18.99
CA ILE A 114 -1.77 -8.69 18.99
C ILE A 114 -0.66 -7.75 19.51
N GLU A 115 0.13 -8.24 20.46
CA GLU A 115 1.28 -7.51 20.96
C GLU A 115 2.28 -7.23 19.85
N GLY A 116 2.74 -5.98 19.73
CA GLY A 116 3.66 -5.53 18.66
C GLY A 116 2.97 -5.02 17.40
N VAL A 117 1.65 -5.18 17.24
CA VAL A 117 0.88 -4.50 16.20
C VAL A 117 0.56 -3.08 16.67
N ARG A 118 0.96 -2.08 15.87
CA ARG A 118 0.77 -0.65 16.17
C ARG A 118 -0.46 -0.04 15.52
N GLU A 119 -0.76 -0.50 14.32
CA GLU A 119 -1.81 0.04 13.48
C GLU A 119 -2.29 -1.06 12.54
N VAL A 120 -3.57 -1.11 12.26
CA VAL A 120 -4.14 -2.07 11.29
C VAL A 120 -5.00 -1.28 10.31
N ASN A 121 -4.56 -1.25 9.06
CA ASN A 121 -5.20 -0.52 7.98
C ASN A 121 -5.95 -1.47 7.05
N VAL A 122 -7.06 -1.02 6.51
CA VAL A 122 -7.83 -1.72 5.49
C VAL A 122 -7.66 -0.97 4.18
N SER A 123 -7.35 -1.66 3.08
CA SER A 123 -7.09 -1.03 1.78
C SER A 123 -8.32 -0.40 1.14
N ARG A 124 -9.51 -0.79 1.59
CA ARG A 124 -10.74 -0.17 1.13
C ARG A 124 -11.09 0.98 2.07
N ASP A 125 -11.04 2.20 1.52
CA ASP A 125 -11.51 3.39 2.22
C ASP A 125 -12.99 3.31 2.58
N ASP A 126 -13.41 4.11 3.56
CA ASP A 126 -14.80 4.21 3.95
C ASP A 126 -15.70 4.62 2.79
N TYR A 127 -16.91 4.08 2.79
CA TYR A 127 -17.93 4.43 1.82
C TYR A 127 -18.24 5.92 1.89
N GLN A 128 -18.11 6.59 0.76
CA GLN A 128 -18.41 8.01 0.68
C GLN A 128 -19.76 8.26 0.01
N PRO A 129 -20.58 9.16 0.56
CA PRO A 129 -21.81 9.55 -0.10
C PRO A 129 -21.50 10.26 -1.42
N GLU A 130 -22.09 9.78 -2.49
CA GLU A 130 -21.93 10.24 -3.84
C GLU A 130 -23.28 10.63 -4.42
N TYR A 131 -23.40 11.80 -5.03
CA TYR A 131 -24.61 12.18 -5.75
C TYR A 131 -24.54 11.71 -7.18
N GLN A 132 -25.37 10.71 -7.52
CA GLN A 132 -25.48 10.21 -8.90
C GLN A 132 -26.70 10.83 -9.59
N VAL A 133 -26.50 11.33 -10.80
CA VAL A 133 -27.59 11.80 -11.64
C VAL A 133 -28.00 10.70 -12.61
N GLU A 134 -29.14 10.08 -12.33
CA GLU A 134 -29.74 9.07 -13.19
C GLU A 134 -30.62 9.73 -14.26
N PHE A 135 -30.08 9.90 -15.46
CA PHE A 135 -30.82 10.46 -16.58
C PHE A 135 -31.76 9.45 -17.20
N ASP A 136 -33.02 9.89 -17.46
CA ASP A 136 -34.01 9.13 -18.21
C ASP A 136 -33.78 9.32 -19.70
N ARG A 137 -33.46 8.24 -20.42
CA ARG A 137 -33.12 8.29 -21.85
C ARG A 137 -34.29 8.72 -22.71
N ASP A 138 -35.52 8.37 -22.36
CA ASP A 138 -36.70 8.74 -23.10
C ASP A 138 -37.00 10.23 -22.95
N LYS A 139 -36.87 10.76 -21.75
CA LYS A 139 -36.99 12.20 -21.51
C LYS A 139 -35.91 12.99 -22.21
N LEU A 140 -34.65 12.52 -22.20
CA LEU A 140 -33.58 13.16 -22.97
C LEU A 140 -33.91 13.19 -24.47
N ALA A 141 -34.38 12.10 -25.05
CA ALA A 141 -34.75 12.00 -26.46
C ALA A 141 -35.90 12.94 -26.83
N LEU A 142 -36.92 13.09 -25.97
CA LEU A 142 -38.01 14.06 -26.16
C LEU A 142 -37.52 15.51 -26.29
N HIS A 143 -36.41 15.83 -25.66
CA HIS A 143 -35.77 17.15 -25.67
C HIS A 143 -34.65 17.25 -26.72
N GLY A 144 -34.42 16.22 -27.54
CA GLY A 144 -33.35 16.18 -28.53
C GLY A 144 -31.96 16.13 -27.96
N LEU A 145 -31.84 15.65 -26.69
CA LEU A 145 -30.59 15.48 -25.94
C LEU A 145 -30.17 14.02 -25.91
N ASN A 146 -28.89 13.75 -25.83
CA ASN A 146 -28.35 12.43 -25.55
C ASN A 146 -27.63 12.46 -24.19
N LEU A 147 -27.36 11.27 -23.64
CA LEU A 147 -26.74 11.11 -22.33
C LEU A 147 -25.36 11.79 -22.23
N SER A 148 -24.54 11.64 -23.26
CA SER A 148 -23.19 12.22 -23.29
C SER A 148 -23.23 13.75 -23.23
N THR A 149 -24.13 14.38 -24.01
CA THR A 149 -24.32 15.84 -23.98
C THR A 149 -24.80 16.30 -22.60
N ALA A 150 -25.82 15.64 -22.03
CA ALA A 150 -26.36 16.00 -20.72
C ALA A 150 -25.28 15.88 -19.61
N ALA A 151 -24.55 14.77 -19.60
CA ALA A 151 -23.44 14.54 -18.64
C ALA A 151 -22.31 15.59 -18.80
N THR A 152 -21.97 15.95 -20.04
CA THR A 152 -20.95 16.98 -20.29
C THR A 152 -21.41 18.35 -19.81
N TYR A 153 -22.69 18.71 -20.02
CA TYR A 153 -23.24 19.95 -19.48
C TYR A 153 -23.17 20.00 -17.96
N LEU A 154 -23.58 18.91 -17.30
CA LEU A 154 -23.51 18.81 -15.84
C LEU A 154 -22.08 18.95 -15.34
N ARG A 155 -21.16 18.16 -15.88
CA ARG A 155 -19.74 18.19 -15.50
C ARG A 155 -19.15 19.61 -15.63
N ASN A 156 -19.40 20.28 -16.75
CA ASN A 156 -18.84 21.60 -17.01
C ASN A 156 -19.40 22.66 -16.05
N ARG A 157 -20.60 22.49 -15.52
CA ARG A 157 -21.19 23.44 -14.58
C ARG A 157 -20.73 23.20 -13.15
N VAL A 158 -20.54 21.94 -12.76
CA VAL A 158 -20.12 21.56 -11.40
C VAL A 158 -18.60 21.66 -11.26
N ASN A 159 -17.86 20.94 -12.13
CA ASN A 159 -16.39 20.88 -12.05
C ASN A 159 -15.70 22.04 -12.79
N GLY A 160 -16.39 22.62 -13.78
CA GLY A 160 -15.87 23.68 -14.62
C GLY A 160 -15.43 23.20 -15.98
N ALA A 161 -15.44 24.12 -16.92
CA ALA A 161 -14.88 23.95 -18.25
C ALA A 161 -13.70 24.89 -18.42
N LEU A 162 -12.60 24.42 -18.98
CA LEU A 162 -11.48 25.25 -19.38
C LEU A 162 -11.97 26.14 -20.54
N ALA A 163 -12.03 27.44 -20.29
CA ALA A 163 -12.51 28.41 -21.26
C ALA A 163 -11.38 29.00 -22.11
N THR A 164 -10.24 29.31 -21.48
CA THR A 164 -9.06 29.88 -22.13
C THR A 164 -7.86 29.80 -21.17
N TYR A 165 -6.71 30.23 -21.66
CA TYR A 165 -5.49 30.40 -20.85
C TYR A 165 -5.20 31.89 -20.70
N TYR A 166 -4.92 32.32 -19.48
CA TYR A 166 -4.37 33.63 -19.20
C TYR A 166 -2.84 33.55 -19.18
N ARG A 167 -2.18 34.38 -19.96
CA ARG A 167 -0.71 34.39 -20.07
C ARG A 167 -0.15 35.68 -19.50
N GLU A 168 0.76 35.54 -18.54
CA GLU A 168 1.45 36.66 -17.92
C GLU A 168 2.91 36.25 -17.58
N ASP A 169 3.86 37.10 -17.91
CA ASP A 169 5.30 36.91 -17.63
C ASP A 169 5.92 35.59 -18.07
N GLY A 170 5.35 34.93 -19.08
CA GLY A 170 5.81 33.65 -19.61
C GLY A 170 5.11 32.42 -19.00
N ASP A 171 4.26 32.62 -18.01
CA ASP A 171 3.45 31.58 -17.41
C ASP A 171 2.04 31.54 -18.02
N GLU A 172 1.44 30.33 -18.06
CA GLU A 172 0.07 30.09 -18.49
C GLU A 172 -0.79 29.67 -17.31
N TYR A 173 -1.93 30.35 -17.13
CA TYR A 173 -2.90 30.05 -16.08
C TYR A 173 -4.23 29.63 -16.70
N ASP A 174 -4.78 28.51 -16.22
CA ASP A 174 -6.08 28.00 -16.65
C ASP A 174 -7.22 28.91 -16.20
N VAL A 175 -8.03 29.37 -17.14
CA VAL A 175 -9.28 30.07 -16.84
C VAL A 175 -10.43 29.07 -16.91
N LYS A 176 -10.84 28.54 -15.74
CA LYS A 176 -11.95 27.58 -15.59
C LYS A 176 -13.25 28.33 -15.26
N VAL A 177 -14.30 28.08 -16.05
CA VAL A 177 -15.64 28.65 -15.83
C VAL A 177 -16.56 27.58 -15.27
N ARG A 178 -17.14 27.85 -14.10
CA ARG A 178 -18.10 26.95 -13.42
C ARG A 178 -19.14 27.75 -12.64
N TYR A 179 -20.17 27.10 -12.13
CA TYR A 179 -21.13 27.75 -11.24
C TYR A 179 -20.43 28.16 -9.94
N ALA A 180 -20.88 29.32 -9.41
CA ALA A 180 -20.43 29.81 -8.13
C ALA A 180 -20.80 28.78 -7.01
N PRO A 181 -20.05 28.73 -5.89
CA PRO A 181 -20.28 27.76 -4.83
C PRO A 181 -21.73 27.68 -4.36
N GLU A 182 -22.39 28.81 -4.20
CA GLU A 182 -23.77 28.91 -3.74
C GLU A 182 -24.82 28.25 -4.65
N PHE A 183 -24.46 27.85 -5.87
CA PHE A 183 -25.34 27.15 -6.85
C PHE A 183 -24.96 25.70 -7.10
N ARG A 184 -24.15 25.09 -6.23
CA ARG A 184 -23.67 23.71 -6.40
C ARG A 184 -23.33 23.01 -5.08
N THR A 185 -23.97 23.42 -3.97
CA THR A 185 -23.71 22.88 -2.63
C THR A 185 -24.76 21.86 -2.16
N SER A 186 -25.93 21.84 -2.77
CA SER A 186 -27.06 21.02 -2.37
C SER A 186 -27.60 20.15 -3.52
N ILE A 187 -28.37 19.12 -3.18
CA ILE A 187 -29.11 18.32 -4.16
C ILE A 187 -30.07 19.20 -4.97
N ASP A 188 -30.75 20.11 -4.29
CA ASP A 188 -31.68 21.05 -4.94
C ASP A 188 -30.98 21.93 -5.99
N ASP A 189 -29.74 22.32 -5.75
CA ASP A 189 -28.97 23.09 -6.71
C ASP A 189 -28.67 22.24 -7.97
N LEU A 190 -28.24 20.97 -7.77
CA LEU A 190 -27.99 20.05 -8.86
C LEU A 190 -29.25 19.78 -9.69
N GLU A 191 -30.37 19.55 -9.05
CA GLU A 191 -31.65 19.32 -9.73
C GLU A 191 -32.15 20.51 -10.54
N ASN A 192 -31.80 21.72 -10.12
CA ASN A 192 -32.19 22.95 -10.80
C ASN A 192 -31.21 23.44 -11.87
N ILE A 193 -30.07 22.76 -12.08
CA ILE A 193 -29.14 23.06 -13.17
C ILE A 193 -29.86 22.97 -14.52
N LEU A 194 -29.71 23.99 -15.35
CA LEU A 194 -30.28 24.06 -16.68
C LEU A 194 -29.37 23.42 -17.73
N ILE A 195 -29.91 22.50 -18.49
CA ILE A 195 -29.30 21.94 -19.70
C ILE A 195 -30.01 22.56 -20.91
N TYR A 196 -29.27 23.12 -21.84
CA TYR A 196 -29.84 23.73 -23.01
C TYR A 196 -30.00 22.72 -24.15
N THR A 197 -31.21 22.63 -24.67
CA THR A 197 -31.51 21.79 -25.85
C THR A 197 -30.87 22.40 -27.11
N PRO A 198 -30.75 21.65 -28.23
CA PRO A 198 -30.27 22.18 -29.52
C PRO A 198 -31.08 23.38 -30.01
N GLN A 199 -32.35 23.48 -29.58
CA GLN A 199 -33.26 24.57 -29.93
C GLN A 199 -33.11 25.79 -28.97
N GLY A 200 -32.16 25.76 -28.02
CA GLY A 200 -31.91 26.87 -27.10
C GLY A 200 -32.87 26.94 -25.91
N LYS A 201 -33.74 25.93 -25.69
CA LYS A 201 -34.63 25.84 -24.54
C LYS A 201 -33.90 25.25 -23.34
N GLY A 202 -33.90 25.91 -22.20
CA GLY A 202 -33.38 25.39 -20.94
C GLY A 202 -34.33 24.38 -20.29
N VAL A 203 -33.84 23.20 -19.96
CA VAL A 203 -34.56 22.14 -19.25
C VAL A 203 -33.76 21.80 -17.96
N ARG A 204 -34.45 21.63 -16.84
CA ARG A 204 -33.79 21.32 -15.57
C ARG A 204 -33.43 19.84 -15.49
N ILE A 205 -32.39 19.52 -14.73
CA ILE A 205 -31.98 18.12 -14.52
C ILE A 205 -33.13 17.29 -13.94
N LYS A 206 -33.89 17.80 -12.96
CA LYS A 206 -35.04 17.12 -12.38
C LYS A 206 -36.13 16.74 -13.39
N ASP A 207 -36.22 17.46 -14.50
CA ASP A 207 -37.17 17.15 -15.58
C ASP A 207 -36.63 16.05 -16.50
N LEU A 208 -35.30 15.84 -16.52
CA LEU A 208 -34.57 14.88 -17.35
C LEU A 208 -34.15 13.60 -16.63
N GLY A 209 -34.23 13.61 -15.30
CA GLY A 209 -33.80 12.48 -14.48
C GLY A 209 -34.06 12.72 -13.00
N LYS A 210 -33.32 12.05 -12.15
CA LYS A 210 -33.35 12.23 -10.69
C LYS A 210 -31.93 12.23 -10.14
N VAL A 211 -31.71 12.95 -9.04
CA VAL A 211 -30.48 12.90 -8.27
C VAL A 211 -30.69 11.92 -7.12
N VAL A 212 -29.78 10.96 -6.96
CA VAL A 212 -29.84 9.92 -5.94
C VAL A 212 -28.54 9.96 -5.17
N GLU A 213 -28.63 9.95 -3.86
CA GLU A 213 -27.49 9.73 -2.99
C GLU A 213 -27.21 8.23 -2.89
N ARG A 214 -25.95 7.84 -3.11
CA ARG A 214 -25.50 6.45 -2.98
C ARG A 214 -24.15 6.45 -2.27
N GLU A 215 -23.95 5.40 -1.51
CA GLU A 215 -22.66 5.08 -0.93
C GLU A 215 -21.94 4.13 -1.89
N ASN A 216 -20.80 4.53 -2.38
CA ASN A 216 -19.96 3.71 -3.26
C ASN A 216 -18.58 3.55 -2.67
N PRO A 217 -17.97 2.34 -2.74
CA PRO A 217 -16.59 2.17 -2.38
C PRO A 217 -15.70 2.96 -3.36
N PRO A 218 -14.80 3.80 -2.87
CA PRO A 218 -13.97 4.67 -3.73
C PRO A 218 -13.00 3.86 -4.59
N THR A 219 -12.48 2.75 -4.05
CA THR A 219 -11.46 1.92 -4.71
C THR A 219 -11.87 0.45 -4.74
N ILE A 220 -11.68 -0.20 -5.88
CA ILE A 220 -11.89 -1.64 -6.05
C ILE A 220 -10.57 -2.27 -6.50
N GLU A 221 -9.88 -2.90 -5.58
CA GLU A 221 -8.63 -3.61 -5.86
C GLU A 221 -8.88 -5.00 -6.43
N ARG A 222 -7.97 -5.43 -7.31
CA ARG A 222 -7.99 -6.78 -7.90
C ARG A 222 -6.59 -7.35 -8.00
N LYS A 223 -6.47 -8.60 -7.57
CA LYS A 223 -5.28 -9.44 -7.79
C LYS A 223 -5.75 -10.71 -8.52
N ASP A 224 -5.04 -11.11 -9.55
CA ASP A 224 -5.36 -12.30 -10.37
C ASP A 224 -6.80 -12.35 -10.91
N ARG A 225 -7.37 -11.18 -11.23
CA ARG A 225 -8.75 -10.96 -11.71
C ARG A 225 -9.83 -11.12 -10.63
N GLU A 226 -9.51 -11.46 -9.41
CA GLU A 226 -10.43 -11.51 -8.28
C GLU A 226 -10.42 -10.19 -7.51
N ARG A 227 -11.51 -9.86 -6.85
CA ARG A 227 -11.58 -8.69 -5.98
C ARG A 227 -10.91 -9.03 -4.66
N ILE A 228 -10.09 -8.11 -4.18
CA ILE A 228 -9.42 -8.24 -2.88
C ILE A 228 -9.71 -7.04 -1.99
N VAL A 229 -9.61 -7.29 -0.69
CA VAL A 229 -9.44 -6.27 0.33
C VAL A 229 -8.24 -6.68 1.15
N THR A 230 -7.27 -5.78 1.30
CA THR A 230 -6.06 -6.05 2.07
C THR A 230 -6.19 -5.45 3.46
N VAL A 231 -5.94 -6.24 4.49
CA VAL A 231 -5.82 -5.79 5.88
C VAL A 231 -4.34 -5.84 6.24
N SER A 232 -3.74 -4.68 6.46
CA SER A 232 -2.31 -4.52 6.70
C SER A 232 -2.06 -4.19 8.17
N ALA A 233 -1.42 -5.10 8.90
CA ALA A 233 -0.97 -4.87 10.27
C ALA A 233 0.46 -4.34 10.28
N VAL A 234 0.63 -3.12 10.76
CA VAL A 234 1.93 -2.47 10.94
C VAL A 234 2.60 -2.99 12.20
N ILE A 235 3.82 -3.53 12.05
CA ILE A 235 4.54 -4.22 13.11
C ILE A 235 5.69 -3.37 13.63
N SER A 236 5.87 -3.37 14.93
CA SER A 236 7.01 -2.77 15.62
C SER A 236 7.50 -3.68 16.75
N GLU A 237 8.81 -3.85 16.87
CA GLU A 237 9.50 -4.53 17.96
C GLU A 237 9.29 -6.06 18.05
N VAL A 238 8.45 -6.66 17.21
CA VAL A 238 8.22 -8.11 17.19
C VAL A 238 8.55 -8.69 15.80
N PRO A 239 8.95 -9.97 15.70
CA PRO A 239 9.18 -10.61 14.41
C PRO A 239 7.89 -10.71 13.57
N LEU A 240 8.01 -10.46 12.27
CA LEU A 240 6.90 -10.58 11.32
C LEU A 240 6.22 -11.96 11.38
N GLY A 241 7.01 -13.03 11.49
CA GLY A 241 6.50 -14.40 11.55
C GLY A 241 5.60 -14.69 12.75
N ASP A 242 5.86 -14.04 13.90
CA ASP A 242 5.05 -14.24 15.12
C ASP A 242 3.67 -13.61 14.94
N VAL A 243 3.60 -12.41 14.36
CA VAL A 243 2.33 -11.73 14.06
C VAL A 243 1.54 -12.48 13.00
N VAL A 244 2.21 -12.98 11.97
CA VAL A 244 1.58 -13.81 10.93
C VAL A 244 1.00 -15.09 11.52
N THR A 245 1.76 -15.80 12.37
CA THR A 245 1.28 -17.03 13.03
C THR A 245 0.08 -16.76 13.93
N ALA A 246 0.08 -15.63 14.66
CA ALA A 246 -1.06 -15.22 15.46
C ALA A 246 -2.28 -14.85 14.57
N GLY A 247 -2.03 -14.20 13.44
CA GLY A 247 -3.06 -13.88 12.44
C GLY A 247 -3.67 -15.14 11.81
N GLU A 248 -2.88 -16.14 11.47
CA GLU A 248 -3.37 -17.45 10.99
C GLU A 248 -4.29 -18.10 12.01
N ALA A 249 -3.91 -18.10 13.29
CA ALA A 249 -4.73 -18.66 14.36
C ALA A 249 -6.06 -17.91 14.53
N ILE A 250 -6.10 -16.60 14.24
CA ILE A 250 -7.34 -15.80 14.23
C ILE A 250 -8.20 -16.21 13.04
N ILE A 251 -7.61 -16.30 11.84
CA ILE A 251 -8.33 -16.67 10.60
C ILE A 251 -8.96 -18.07 10.75
N ASP A 252 -8.26 -19.03 11.35
CA ASP A 252 -8.77 -20.38 11.59
C ASP A 252 -9.99 -20.41 12.54
N GLN A 253 -10.14 -19.40 13.39
CA GLN A 253 -11.27 -19.27 14.32
C GLN A 253 -12.43 -18.45 13.74
N MET A 254 -12.21 -17.72 12.66
CA MET A 254 -13.22 -16.89 12.00
C MET A 254 -14.18 -17.75 11.15
N GLU A 255 -15.46 -17.43 11.16
CA GLU A 255 -16.44 -18.03 10.26
C GLU A 255 -16.38 -17.37 8.88
N ILE A 256 -15.57 -17.93 7.98
CA ILE A 256 -15.45 -17.45 6.60
C ILE A 256 -16.48 -18.17 5.73
N PRO A 257 -17.44 -17.45 5.10
CA PRO A 257 -18.46 -18.06 4.25
C PRO A 257 -17.87 -18.75 3.01
N ALA A 258 -18.56 -19.73 2.47
CA ALA A 258 -18.13 -20.41 1.24
C ALA A 258 -18.03 -19.42 0.06
N GLY A 259 -16.92 -19.48 -0.67
CA GLY A 259 -16.62 -18.57 -1.78
C GLY A 259 -15.78 -17.34 -1.38
N TYR A 260 -15.37 -17.25 -0.13
CA TYR A 260 -14.42 -16.26 0.39
C TYR A 260 -13.18 -16.97 0.92
N SER A 261 -12.05 -16.31 0.86
CA SER A 261 -10.80 -16.79 1.45
C SER A 261 -9.96 -15.64 1.96
N VAL A 262 -9.18 -15.90 3.00
CA VAL A 262 -8.19 -14.97 3.53
C VAL A 262 -6.83 -15.62 3.33
N GLN A 263 -5.90 -14.89 2.72
CA GLN A 263 -4.55 -15.37 2.43
C GLN A 263 -3.54 -14.38 2.99
N ILE A 264 -2.41 -14.91 3.45
CA ILE A 264 -1.28 -14.08 3.85
C ILE A 264 -0.53 -13.66 2.60
N ALA A 265 -0.16 -12.41 2.53
CA ALA A 265 0.47 -11.80 1.38
C ALA A 265 1.57 -10.79 1.78
N GLY A 266 2.09 -10.04 0.81
CA GLY A 266 3.04 -8.96 1.01
C GLY A 266 4.40 -9.43 1.50
N SER A 267 5.00 -8.67 2.42
CA SER A 267 6.39 -8.88 2.86
C SER A 267 6.69 -10.29 3.38
N TYR A 268 5.70 -10.96 3.96
CA TYR A 268 5.88 -12.35 4.45
C TYR A 268 5.90 -13.37 3.31
N GLU A 269 5.02 -13.23 2.33
CA GLU A 269 5.00 -14.05 1.13
C GLU A 269 6.33 -13.91 0.37
N ASP A 270 6.77 -12.65 0.12
CA ASP A 270 8.04 -12.33 -0.53
C ASP A 270 9.24 -12.92 0.23
N GLN A 271 9.19 -12.88 1.56
CA GLN A 271 10.24 -13.45 2.41
C GLN A 271 10.27 -14.98 2.31
N GLN A 272 9.12 -15.65 2.32
CA GLN A 272 9.05 -17.11 2.16
C GLN A 272 9.53 -17.56 0.78
N GLU A 273 9.12 -16.86 -0.27
CA GLU A 273 9.59 -17.14 -1.63
C GLU A 273 11.10 -16.95 -1.74
N SER A 274 11.62 -15.84 -1.20
CA SER A 274 13.07 -15.59 -1.14
C SER A 274 13.83 -16.68 -0.39
N PHE A 275 13.29 -17.18 0.72
CA PHE A 275 13.92 -18.28 1.45
C PHE A 275 13.92 -19.59 0.65
N ALA A 276 12.84 -19.92 -0.04
CA ALA A 276 12.76 -21.09 -0.90
C ALA A 276 13.75 -21.02 -2.05
N ASP A 277 13.86 -19.86 -2.69
CA ASP A 277 14.80 -19.61 -3.77
C ASP A 277 16.25 -19.69 -3.30
N LEU A 278 16.59 -19.05 -2.17
CA LEU A 278 17.93 -19.11 -1.58
C LEU A 278 18.29 -20.53 -1.12
N ALA A 279 17.35 -21.27 -0.58
CA ALA A 279 17.58 -22.67 -0.20
C ALA A 279 17.87 -23.52 -1.45
N THR A 280 17.10 -23.36 -2.51
CA THR A 280 17.31 -24.05 -3.79
C THR A 280 18.67 -23.68 -4.39
N LEU A 281 19.00 -22.39 -4.40
CA LEU A 281 20.31 -21.88 -4.85
C LEU A 281 21.45 -22.45 -3.99
N GLY A 282 21.27 -22.51 -2.67
CA GLY A 282 22.23 -23.08 -1.73
C GLY A 282 22.54 -24.55 -2.04
N VAL A 283 21.52 -25.36 -2.28
CA VAL A 283 21.67 -26.77 -2.68
C VAL A 283 22.41 -26.88 -4.02
N LEU A 284 22.05 -26.05 -4.99
CA LEU A 284 22.71 -26.04 -6.31
C LEU A 284 24.19 -25.68 -6.18
N ILE A 285 24.54 -24.67 -5.38
CA ILE A 285 25.92 -24.26 -5.10
C ILE A 285 26.70 -25.40 -4.45
N ILE A 286 26.12 -26.10 -3.47
CA ILE A 286 26.76 -27.24 -2.82
C ILE A 286 27.08 -28.35 -3.83
N ILE A 287 26.14 -28.70 -4.70
CA ILE A 287 26.36 -29.72 -5.76
C ILE A 287 27.44 -29.26 -6.73
N LEU A 288 27.41 -28.03 -7.19
CA LEU A 288 28.36 -27.50 -8.15
C LEU A 288 29.78 -27.43 -7.56
N VAL A 289 29.91 -26.99 -6.32
CA VAL A 289 31.17 -26.97 -5.57
C VAL A 289 31.72 -28.37 -5.41
N PHE A 290 30.86 -29.37 -5.10
CA PHE A 290 31.26 -30.78 -5.03
C PHE A 290 31.83 -31.30 -6.36
N ILE A 291 31.14 -31.02 -7.48
CA ILE A 291 31.59 -31.43 -8.82
C ILE A 291 32.95 -30.80 -9.16
N VAL A 292 33.11 -29.50 -8.91
CA VAL A 292 34.37 -28.77 -9.17
C VAL A 292 35.50 -29.36 -8.33
N MET A 293 35.26 -29.60 -7.03
CA MET A 293 36.28 -30.22 -6.17
C MET A 293 36.62 -31.66 -6.58
N ALA A 294 35.62 -32.45 -6.99
CA ALA A 294 35.84 -33.80 -7.47
C ALA A 294 36.70 -33.82 -8.73
N ALA A 295 36.52 -32.88 -9.63
CA ALA A 295 37.35 -32.68 -10.81
C ALA A 295 38.77 -32.20 -10.45
N GLN A 296 38.90 -31.28 -9.48
CA GLN A 296 40.17 -30.74 -9.03
C GLN A 296 41.07 -31.79 -8.34
N PHE A 297 40.49 -32.59 -7.45
CA PHE A 297 41.23 -33.60 -6.68
C PHE A 297 41.30 -34.99 -7.36
N GLU A 298 40.68 -35.13 -8.51
CA GLU A 298 40.58 -36.46 -9.21
C GLU A 298 40.13 -37.59 -8.26
N SER A 299 39.34 -37.25 -7.23
CA SER A 299 38.90 -38.13 -6.17
C SER A 299 37.54 -37.69 -5.64
N MET A 300 36.69 -38.64 -5.26
CA MET A 300 35.40 -38.39 -4.62
C MET A 300 35.50 -38.24 -3.09
N THR A 301 36.56 -38.74 -2.48
CA THR A 301 36.71 -38.82 -1.03
C THR A 301 37.05 -37.46 -0.42
N TYR A 302 37.99 -36.73 -1.01
CA TYR A 302 38.43 -35.43 -0.49
C TYR A 302 37.32 -34.37 -0.52
N PRO A 303 36.56 -34.20 -1.63
CA PRO A 303 35.41 -33.31 -1.66
C PRO A 303 34.37 -33.63 -0.57
N PHE A 304 34.09 -34.91 -0.37
CA PHE A 304 33.14 -35.34 0.66
C PHE A 304 33.58 -34.96 2.07
N ILE A 305 34.86 -35.08 2.39
CA ILE A 305 35.42 -34.67 3.69
C ILE A 305 35.33 -33.16 3.87
N ILE A 306 35.67 -32.36 2.82
CA ILE A 306 35.57 -30.89 2.89
C ILE A 306 34.13 -30.44 3.10
N MET A 307 33.19 -31.06 2.39
CA MET A 307 31.77 -30.71 2.53
C MET A 307 31.20 -31.00 3.91
N PHE A 308 31.79 -31.92 4.68
CA PHE A 308 31.38 -32.17 6.06
C PHE A 308 31.60 -30.98 6.99
N SER A 309 32.41 -29.96 6.55
CA SER A 309 32.59 -28.69 7.27
C SER A 309 31.42 -27.71 7.11
N ILE A 310 30.56 -27.85 6.08
CA ILE A 310 29.44 -26.95 5.82
C ILE A 310 28.39 -26.98 6.95
N PRO A 311 27.92 -28.13 7.45
CA PRO A 311 27.02 -28.19 8.61
C PRO A 311 27.57 -27.48 9.84
N PHE A 312 28.88 -27.53 10.10
CA PHE A 312 29.50 -26.79 11.22
C PHE A 312 29.47 -25.29 11.00
N ALA A 313 29.65 -24.83 9.75
CA ALA A 313 29.50 -23.42 9.42
C ALA A 313 28.08 -22.92 9.68
N PHE A 314 27.06 -23.69 9.30
CA PHE A 314 25.67 -23.35 9.62
C PHE A 314 25.38 -23.31 11.12
N SER A 315 25.93 -24.26 11.88
CA SER A 315 25.78 -24.21 13.35
C SER A 315 26.39 -22.95 13.95
N GLY A 316 27.51 -22.46 13.40
CA GLY A 316 28.12 -21.19 13.77
C GLY A 316 27.22 -19.99 13.50
N ILE A 317 26.52 -19.96 12.36
CA ILE A 317 25.56 -18.90 12.04
C ILE A 317 24.40 -18.92 13.04
N LEU A 318 23.81 -20.08 13.29
CA LEU A 318 22.70 -20.21 14.23
C LEU A 318 23.09 -19.76 15.64
N MET A 319 24.30 -20.14 16.11
CA MET A 319 24.82 -19.66 17.38
C MET A 319 25.01 -18.13 17.41
N ALA A 320 25.54 -17.56 16.33
CA ALA A 320 25.74 -16.10 16.24
C ALA A 320 24.39 -15.36 16.29
N LEU A 321 23.38 -15.81 15.54
CA LEU A 321 22.03 -15.26 15.56
C LEU A 321 21.40 -15.38 16.95
N PHE A 322 21.56 -16.52 17.61
CA PHE A 322 21.06 -16.77 18.97
C PHE A 322 21.69 -15.80 19.98
N PHE A 323 23.01 -15.61 19.96
CA PHE A 323 23.70 -14.71 20.90
C PHE A 323 23.43 -13.23 20.62
N THR A 324 23.16 -12.86 19.39
CA THR A 324 22.80 -11.47 19.01
C THR A 324 21.31 -11.17 19.20
N GLY A 325 20.48 -12.19 19.46
CA GLY A 325 19.03 -12.03 19.57
C GLY A 325 18.36 -11.62 18.25
N THR A 326 19.02 -11.86 17.10
CA THR A 326 18.50 -11.52 15.79
C THR A 326 17.83 -12.73 15.15
N THR A 327 16.72 -12.49 14.43
CA THR A 327 16.00 -13.53 13.68
C THR A 327 16.68 -13.85 12.35
N LEU A 328 16.47 -15.08 11.87
CA LEU A 328 16.90 -15.47 10.53
C LEU A 328 16.14 -14.62 9.49
N ASN A 329 16.89 -13.92 8.64
CA ASN A 329 16.35 -13.10 7.56
C ASN A 329 17.08 -13.38 6.24
N VAL A 330 16.58 -12.83 5.13
CA VAL A 330 17.13 -13.00 3.79
C VAL A 330 18.63 -12.63 3.74
N MET A 331 19.03 -11.55 4.43
CA MET A 331 20.44 -11.12 4.47
C MET A 331 21.34 -12.09 5.21
N SER A 332 20.87 -12.65 6.34
CA SER A 332 21.64 -13.67 7.08
C SER A 332 21.77 -14.97 6.30
N MET A 333 20.75 -15.34 5.53
CA MET A 333 20.78 -16.51 4.66
C MET A 333 21.74 -16.33 3.47
N LEU A 334 21.74 -15.14 2.87
CA LEU A 334 22.73 -14.76 1.84
C LEU A 334 24.16 -14.82 2.39
N GLY A 335 24.38 -14.29 3.61
CA GLY A 335 25.65 -14.42 4.34
C GLY A 335 26.06 -15.88 4.55
N GLY A 336 25.08 -16.76 4.85
CA GLY A 336 25.29 -18.20 4.95
C GLY A 336 25.80 -18.85 3.65
N ILE A 337 25.20 -18.47 2.52
CA ILE A 337 25.65 -18.94 1.20
C ILE A 337 27.07 -18.47 0.90
N MET A 338 27.40 -17.21 1.20
CA MET A 338 28.78 -16.71 1.05
C MET A 338 29.78 -17.44 1.93
N LEU A 339 29.36 -17.82 3.14
CA LEU A 339 30.20 -18.58 4.08
C LEU A 339 30.55 -19.97 3.56
N ILE A 340 29.65 -20.65 2.83
CA ILE A 340 29.95 -21.95 2.16
C ILE A 340 31.20 -21.80 1.29
N GLY A 341 31.28 -20.75 0.46
CA GLY A 341 32.42 -20.51 -0.41
C GLY A 341 33.73 -20.29 0.35
N ILE A 342 33.68 -19.55 1.47
CA ILE A 342 34.86 -19.28 2.30
C ILE A 342 35.34 -20.56 3.00
N VAL A 343 34.43 -21.34 3.56
CA VAL A 343 34.77 -22.58 4.29
C VAL A 343 35.35 -23.62 3.33
N VAL A 344 34.76 -23.80 2.16
CA VAL A 344 35.26 -24.72 1.14
C VAL A 344 36.64 -24.31 0.66
N LYS A 345 36.88 -23.01 0.39
CA LYS A 345 38.19 -22.50 0.02
C LYS A 345 39.26 -22.84 1.06
N ASN A 346 38.95 -22.63 2.34
CA ASN A 346 39.86 -22.97 3.44
C ASN A 346 40.11 -24.46 3.54
N GLY A 347 39.08 -25.29 3.32
CA GLY A 347 39.19 -26.75 3.28
C GLY A 347 40.06 -27.27 2.13
N ILE A 348 39.95 -26.67 0.94
CA ILE A 348 40.80 -26.99 -0.22
C ILE A 348 42.26 -26.73 0.12
N VAL A 349 42.57 -25.53 0.63
CA VAL A 349 43.97 -25.15 0.97
C VAL A 349 44.53 -26.11 2.05
N LEU A 350 43.73 -26.57 3.00
CA LEU A 350 44.19 -27.44 4.07
C LEU A 350 44.53 -28.87 3.56
N ILE A 351 43.86 -29.36 2.53
CA ILE A 351 44.05 -30.72 2.00
C ILE A 351 45.13 -30.73 0.88
N ASP A 352 45.29 -29.64 0.17
CA ASP A 352 46.25 -29.52 -0.93
C ASP A 352 47.68 -29.31 -0.42
N TYR A 353 47.86 -28.93 0.84
CA TYR A 353 49.13 -28.72 1.51
C TYR A 353 49.53 -29.94 2.35
#